data_0e47ced9f1e68fde911686a471eb4458
#
_entry.id   0e47ced9f1e68fde911686a471eb4458
#
_cell.length_a   1.000
_cell.length_b   1.000
_cell.length_c   1.000
_cell.angle_alpha   90.00
_cell.angle_beta   90.00
_cell.angle_gamma   90.00
#
_symmetry.space_group_name_H-M   'P 1'
#
loop_
_entity.id
_entity.type
_entity.pdbx_description
1 polymer ?
#
loop_
_entity_poly.entity_id
_entity_poly.type
_entity_poly.pdbx_seq_one_letter_code
_entity_poly.pdbx_strand_id
1 'polypeptide(L)'
;MKKTIVYGLIATILGYIIGNILFTNKEFIKIKNDKYKYYLLQEGIYYDNSLDKTKSNINSKIVEKDGNKISIYVGITKDLEVVERLINIYEEKNIKLSIVEKNYSNEELKNNIEQFDFLILAAKDKDEILKIEEVVIASYDEIINSNSL
;
A
#
# COMPACT_ATOMS: atom_id res chain seq x y z
N MET A 1 6.89 10.26 -25.12
CA MET A 1 8.15 10.31 -24.34
C MET A 1 7.92 10.26 -22.81
N LYS A 2 7.06 11.06 -22.22
CA LYS A 2 6.87 11.05 -20.74
C LYS A 2 6.41 9.70 -20.17
N LYS A 3 5.51 8.99 -20.84
CA LYS A 3 5.01 7.67 -20.38
C LYS A 3 6.11 6.59 -20.38
N THR A 4 6.97 6.58 -21.39
CA THR A 4 8.07 5.59 -21.51
C THR A 4 9.11 5.77 -20.42
N ILE A 5 9.41 7.02 -20.06
CA ILE A 5 10.34 7.34 -18.96
C ILE A 5 9.79 6.87 -17.60
N VAL A 6 8.48 7.05 -17.39
CA VAL A 6 7.82 6.61 -16.15
C VAL A 6 7.82 5.09 -16.02
N TYR A 7 7.52 4.35 -17.09
CA TYR A 7 7.59 2.87 -17.08
C TYR A 7 9.03 2.38 -16.87
N GLY A 8 10.02 3.06 -17.45
CA GLY A 8 11.43 2.77 -17.22
C GLY A 8 11.83 2.93 -15.75
N LEU A 9 11.35 4.00 -15.12
CA LEU A 9 11.63 4.30 -13.71
C LEU A 9 10.98 3.28 -12.77
N ILE A 10 9.74 2.89 -13.04
CA ILE A 10 9.02 1.84 -12.30
C ILE A 10 9.72 0.49 -12.47
N ALA A 11 10.14 0.13 -13.69
CA ALA A 11 10.88 -1.11 -13.93
C ALA A 11 12.24 -1.14 -13.22
N THR A 12 12.94 0.00 -13.15
CA THR A 12 14.22 0.11 -12.43
C THR A 12 14.04 -0.03 -10.92
N ILE A 13 12.98 0.58 -10.37
CA ILE A 13 12.63 0.48 -8.94
C ILE A 13 12.24 -0.95 -8.60
N LEU A 14 11.39 -1.59 -9.40
CA LEU A 14 11.03 -3.00 -9.24
C LEU A 14 12.24 -3.92 -9.36
N GLY A 15 13.13 -3.68 -10.30
CA GLY A 15 14.37 -4.43 -10.47
C GLY A 15 15.32 -4.30 -9.27
N TYR A 16 15.41 -3.11 -8.68
CA TYR A 16 16.20 -2.87 -7.48
C TYR A 16 15.61 -3.57 -6.25
N ILE A 17 14.29 -3.52 -6.08
CA ILE A 17 13.56 -4.19 -4.99
C ILE A 17 13.73 -5.71 -5.10
N ILE A 18 13.51 -6.29 -6.28
CA ILE A 18 13.67 -7.73 -6.54
C ILE A 18 15.14 -8.15 -6.35
N GLY A 19 16.08 -7.33 -6.81
CA GLY A 19 17.52 -7.56 -6.61
C GLY A 19 17.89 -7.61 -5.14
N ASN A 20 17.42 -6.68 -4.32
CA ASN A 20 17.69 -6.68 -2.88
C ASN A 20 17.08 -7.92 -2.18
N ILE A 21 15.86 -8.32 -2.52
CA ILE A 21 15.20 -9.51 -1.95
C ILE A 21 16.00 -10.78 -2.25
N LEU A 22 16.54 -10.91 -3.45
CA LEU A 22 17.32 -12.10 -3.85
C LEU A 22 18.72 -12.17 -3.23
N PHE A 23 19.31 -11.02 -2.89
CA PHE A 23 20.68 -10.99 -2.35
C PHE A 23 20.76 -10.92 -0.83
N THR A 24 19.69 -10.55 -0.12
CA THR A 24 19.68 -10.43 1.35
C THR A 24 19.32 -11.73 2.09
N ASN A 25 18.97 -12.81 1.38
CA ASN A 25 18.48 -14.06 1.96
C ASN A 25 19.59 -15.00 2.51
N LYS A 26 20.60 -14.47 3.20
CA LYS A 26 21.65 -15.29 3.81
C LYS A 26 21.90 -15.04 5.30
N GLU A 27 20.92 -14.61 6.06
CA GLU A 27 21.03 -14.70 7.51
C GLU A 27 19.82 -15.40 8.10
N PHE A 28 20.10 -16.50 8.85
CA PHE A 28 19.13 -17.19 9.68
C PHE A 28 18.53 -16.20 10.69
N ILE A 29 17.39 -15.62 10.35
CA ILE A 29 16.71 -14.67 11.22
C ILE A 29 15.98 -15.49 12.28
N LYS A 30 16.40 -15.33 13.54
CA LYS A 30 15.56 -15.58 14.70
C LYS A 30 14.23 -14.89 14.46
N ILE A 31 13.16 -15.67 14.34
CA ILE A 31 11.79 -15.15 14.25
C ILE A 31 11.51 -14.41 15.57
N LYS A 32 11.78 -13.12 15.59
CA LYS A 32 11.21 -12.21 16.57
C LYS A 32 9.79 -11.95 16.10
N ASN A 33 8.82 -12.33 16.91
CA ASN A 33 7.40 -12.00 16.69
C ASN A 33 7.15 -10.49 16.93
N ASP A 34 7.95 -9.64 16.30
CA ASP A 34 7.77 -8.20 16.38
C ASP A 34 6.60 -7.82 15.46
N LYS A 35 5.52 -7.36 16.06
CA LYS A 35 4.39 -6.78 15.32
C LYS A 35 4.76 -5.38 14.89
N TYR A 36 4.69 -5.10 13.60
CA TYR A 36 4.91 -3.78 13.03
C TYR A 36 3.58 -3.07 12.84
N LYS A 37 3.52 -1.82 13.27
CA LYS A 37 2.35 -0.97 13.16
C LYS A 37 2.28 -0.33 11.78
N TYR A 38 1.09 -0.35 11.19
CA TYR A 38 0.76 0.25 9.91
C TYR A 38 -0.48 1.12 10.02
N TYR A 39 -0.54 2.14 9.18
CA TYR A 39 -1.69 2.99 8.98
C TYR A 39 -2.33 2.65 7.64
N LEU A 40 -3.57 2.16 7.68
CA LEU A 40 -4.36 1.92 6.49
C LEU A 40 -5.35 3.08 6.30
N LEU A 41 -5.40 3.61 5.09
CA LEU A 41 -6.28 4.71 4.74
C LEU A 41 -7.59 4.15 4.21
N GLN A 42 -8.62 4.17 5.05
CA GLN A 42 -9.92 3.59 4.78
C GLN A 42 -10.84 4.60 4.07
N GLU A 43 -11.31 4.23 2.87
CA GLU A 43 -12.33 4.99 2.13
C GLU A 43 -13.72 4.78 2.74
N GLY A 44 -14.05 3.56 3.12
CA GLY A 44 -15.36 3.27 3.67
C GLY A 44 -15.53 1.84 4.17
N ILE A 45 -16.68 1.66 4.80
CA ILE A 45 -17.19 0.37 5.26
C ILE A 45 -18.53 0.13 4.57
N TYR A 46 -18.66 -1.01 3.93
CA TYR A 46 -19.84 -1.42 3.19
C TYR A 46 -20.37 -2.74 3.71
N TYR A 47 -21.63 -3.01 3.48
CA TYR A 47 -22.25 -4.30 3.80
C TYR A 47 -22.62 -5.01 2.50
N ASP A 48 -22.58 -6.34 2.50
CA ASP A 48 -22.70 -7.20 1.31
C ASP A 48 -23.87 -6.83 0.38
N ASN A 49 -24.95 -6.27 0.92
CA ASN A 49 -26.14 -5.84 0.17
C ASN A 49 -26.01 -4.49 -0.54
N SER A 50 -24.86 -3.79 -0.36
CA SER A 50 -24.65 -2.44 -0.87
C SER A 50 -23.53 -2.35 -1.89
N LEU A 51 -22.81 -3.43 -2.17
CA LEU A 51 -21.63 -3.46 -3.04
C LEU A 51 -21.92 -3.01 -4.48
N ASP A 52 -23.10 -3.26 -5.01
CA ASP A 52 -23.48 -2.84 -6.37
C ASP A 52 -23.61 -1.31 -6.52
N LYS A 53 -23.61 -0.55 -5.42
CA LYS A 53 -23.75 0.91 -5.42
C LYS A 53 -22.41 1.65 -5.22
N THR A 54 -21.36 0.96 -4.82
CA THR A 54 -20.07 1.56 -4.56
C THR A 54 -19.18 1.50 -5.79
N LYS A 55 -19.44 2.34 -6.74
CA LYS A 55 -18.45 2.74 -7.75
C LYS A 55 -17.41 3.63 -7.09
N SER A 56 -16.54 3.04 -6.28
CA SER A 56 -15.28 3.69 -5.96
C SER A 56 -14.52 3.87 -7.28
N ASN A 57 -14.34 5.11 -7.69
CA ASN A 57 -13.55 5.45 -8.88
C ASN A 57 -12.04 5.25 -8.66
N ILE A 58 -11.67 4.58 -7.59
CA ILE A 58 -10.28 4.31 -7.23
C ILE A 58 -9.90 2.96 -7.83
N ASN A 59 -8.92 2.98 -8.73
CA ASN A 59 -8.51 1.80 -9.48
C ASN A 59 -7.81 0.75 -8.60
N SER A 60 -7.02 1.18 -7.62
CA SER A 60 -6.25 0.31 -6.75
C SER A 60 -6.77 0.41 -5.31
N LYS A 61 -7.13 -0.71 -4.72
CA LYS A 61 -7.69 -0.80 -3.37
C LYS A 61 -7.46 -2.16 -2.75
N ILE A 62 -7.28 -2.16 -1.43
CA ILE A 62 -7.31 -3.36 -0.60
C ILE A 62 -8.75 -3.57 -0.13
N VAL A 63 -9.28 -4.76 -0.34
CA VAL A 63 -10.63 -5.13 0.08
C VAL A 63 -10.53 -6.21 1.15
N GLU A 64 -10.96 -5.88 2.35
CA GLU A 64 -11.04 -6.83 3.46
C GLU A 64 -12.50 -7.17 3.76
N LYS A 65 -12.80 -8.46 3.82
CA LYS A 65 -14.12 -8.97 4.11
C LYS A 65 -14.11 -9.65 5.49
N ASP A 66 -15.01 -9.20 6.36
CA ASP A 66 -15.25 -9.78 7.67
C ASP A 66 -16.76 -10.01 7.84
N GLY A 67 -17.19 -11.25 7.64
CA GLY A 67 -18.61 -11.59 7.56
C GLY A 67 -19.32 -10.80 6.46
N ASN A 68 -20.34 -10.03 6.83
CA ASN A 68 -21.09 -9.16 5.91
C ASN A 68 -20.47 -7.76 5.76
N LYS A 69 -19.42 -7.47 6.50
CA LYS A 69 -18.74 -6.17 6.49
C LYS A 69 -17.58 -6.20 5.50
N ILE A 70 -17.50 -5.17 4.66
CA ILE A 70 -16.44 -4.99 3.68
C ILE A 70 -15.78 -3.65 3.95
N SER A 71 -14.49 -3.68 4.24
CA SER A 71 -13.66 -2.50 4.43
C SER A 71 -12.80 -2.28 3.19
N ILE A 72 -12.80 -1.06 2.68
CA ILE A 72 -12.01 -0.66 1.51
C ILE A 72 -10.92 0.31 1.95
N TYR A 73 -9.67 -0.04 1.67
CA TYR A 73 -8.50 0.79 1.93
C TYR A 73 -7.85 1.19 0.62
N VAL A 74 -7.40 2.42 0.56
CA VAL A 74 -6.80 3.03 -0.63
C VAL A 74 -5.34 3.41 -0.42
N GLY A 75 -4.79 3.07 0.73
CA GLY A 75 -3.39 3.29 1.07
C GLY A 75 -2.97 2.51 2.30
N ILE A 76 -1.69 2.18 2.36
CA ILE A 76 -1.02 1.58 3.51
C ILE A 76 0.39 2.15 3.66
N THR A 77 0.75 2.57 4.85
CA THR A 77 2.05 3.16 5.16
C THR A 77 2.43 2.91 6.61
N LYS A 78 3.68 3.11 6.95
CA LYS A 78 4.19 3.16 8.33
C LYS A 78 4.52 4.59 8.77
N ASP A 79 4.51 5.54 7.85
CA ASP A 79 4.93 6.92 8.05
C ASP A 79 3.75 7.89 8.12
N LEU A 80 3.66 8.69 9.19
CA LEU A 80 2.58 9.65 9.37
C LEU A 80 2.64 10.82 8.39
N GLU A 81 3.82 11.19 7.88
CA GLU A 81 3.93 12.22 6.85
C GLU A 81 3.37 11.72 5.52
N VAL A 82 3.56 10.43 5.20
CA VAL A 82 2.94 9.79 4.05
C VAL A 82 1.41 9.74 4.20
N VAL A 83 0.90 9.42 5.41
CA VAL A 83 -0.53 9.50 5.72
C VAL A 83 -1.09 10.89 5.38
N GLU A 84 -0.43 11.94 5.86
CA GLU A 84 -0.89 13.31 5.64
C GLU A 84 -0.89 13.68 4.15
N ARG A 85 0.16 13.32 3.42
CA ARG A 85 0.24 13.55 1.96
C ARG A 85 -0.88 12.86 1.20
N LEU A 86 -1.15 11.60 1.50
CA LEU A 86 -2.21 10.82 0.85
C LEU A 86 -3.60 11.38 1.18
N ILE A 87 -3.87 11.71 2.45
CA ILE A 87 -5.15 12.33 2.85
C ILE A 87 -5.39 13.61 2.05
N ASN A 88 -4.40 14.50 1.98
CA ASN A 88 -4.51 15.76 1.24
C ASN A 88 -4.84 15.53 -0.25
N ILE A 89 -4.21 14.54 -0.89
CA ILE A 89 -4.47 14.21 -2.30
C ILE A 89 -5.91 13.72 -2.50
N TYR A 90 -6.41 12.87 -1.59
CA TYR A 90 -7.76 12.33 -1.69
C TYR A 90 -8.83 13.35 -1.31
N GLU A 91 -8.58 14.24 -0.36
CA GLU A 91 -9.48 15.34 0.00
C GLU A 91 -9.71 16.30 -1.18
N GLU A 92 -8.67 16.59 -1.97
CA GLU A 92 -8.82 17.36 -3.21
C GLU A 92 -9.73 16.70 -4.25
N LYS A 93 -9.86 15.38 -4.18
CA LYS A 93 -10.80 14.58 -4.98
C LYS A 93 -12.17 14.43 -4.33
N ASN A 94 -12.43 15.14 -3.23
CA ASN A 94 -13.63 15.03 -2.39
C ASN A 94 -13.85 13.63 -1.78
N ILE A 95 -12.77 12.89 -1.55
CA ILE A 95 -12.78 11.59 -0.89
C ILE A 95 -12.24 11.78 0.52
N LYS A 96 -13.08 11.50 1.53
CA LYS A 96 -12.67 11.54 2.93
C LYS A 96 -12.16 10.16 3.36
N LEU A 97 -10.96 10.13 3.94
CA LEU A 97 -10.34 8.92 4.43
C LEU A 97 -10.36 8.87 5.97
N SER A 98 -10.48 7.68 6.51
CA SER A 98 -10.27 7.37 7.92
C SER A 98 -8.97 6.60 8.09
N ILE A 99 -8.25 6.84 9.20
CA ILE A 99 -7.02 6.11 9.49
C ILE A 99 -7.35 4.92 10.38
N VAL A 100 -6.95 3.72 9.96
CA VAL A 100 -7.07 2.48 10.72
C VAL A 100 -5.68 1.95 11.03
N GLU A 101 -5.38 1.75 12.32
CA GLU A 101 -4.12 1.15 12.73
C GLU A 101 -4.24 -0.39 12.72
N LYS A 102 -3.29 -1.05 12.07
CA LYS A 102 -3.16 -2.52 12.10
C LYS A 102 -1.73 -2.93 12.39
N ASN A 103 -1.58 -4.13 12.94
CA ASN A 103 -0.28 -4.70 13.24
C ASN A 103 -0.09 -6.00 12.46
N TYR A 104 0.99 -6.08 11.70
CA TYR A 104 1.40 -7.28 10.99
C TYR A 104 2.80 -7.71 11.46
N SER A 105 3.06 -9.01 11.48
CA SER A 105 4.36 -9.58 11.84
C SER A 105 5.16 -10.07 10.62
N ASN A 106 4.90 -9.51 9.45
CA ASN A 106 5.56 -9.87 8.20
C ASN A 106 6.72 -8.90 7.91
N GLU A 107 7.95 -9.44 7.92
CA GLU A 107 9.16 -8.65 7.69
C GLU A 107 9.29 -8.17 6.24
N GLU A 108 8.85 -8.98 5.28
CA GLU A 108 8.85 -8.61 3.86
C GLU A 108 7.93 -7.43 3.61
N LEU A 109 6.70 -7.48 4.16
CA LEU A 109 5.76 -6.36 4.10
C LEU A 109 6.36 -5.10 4.73
N LYS A 110 7.01 -5.25 5.90
CA LYS A 110 7.67 -4.12 6.57
C LYS A 110 8.69 -3.44 5.66
N ASN A 111 9.61 -4.24 5.10
CA ASN A 111 10.69 -3.71 4.28
C ASN A 111 10.17 -3.07 2.99
N ASN A 112 9.15 -3.65 2.38
CA ASN A 112 8.53 -3.09 1.19
C ASN A 112 7.83 -1.75 1.49
N ILE A 113 7.02 -1.69 2.53
CA ILE A 113 6.32 -0.44 2.89
C ILE A 113 7.32 0.66 3.25
N GLU A 114 8.38 0.39 4.01
CA GLU A 114 9.41 1.38 4.33
C GLU A 114 10.11 1.94 3.08
N GLN A 115 10.36 1.11 2.08
CA GLN A 115 10.93 1.57 0.81
C GLN A 115 9.96 2.45 0.02
N PHE A 116 8.69 2.08 -0.03
CA PHE A 116 7.66 2.87 -0.70
C PHE A 116 7.38 4.19 0.02
N ASP A 117 7.34 4.20 1.35
CA ASP A 117 7.22 5.41 2.14
C ASP A 117 8.33 6.40 1.78
N PHE A 118 9.58 5.92 1.70
CA PHE A 118 10.69 6.75 1.26
C PHE A 118 10.49 7.32 -0.16
N LEU A 119 9.99 6.52 -1.10
CA LEU A 119 9.72 6.98 -2.46
C LEU A 119 8.61 8.02 -2.51
N ILE A 120 7.53 7.83 -1.73
CA ILE A 120 6.43 8.80 -1.63
C ILE A 120 6.92 10.13 -1.04
N LEU A 121 7.77 10.08 -0.02
CA LEU A 121 8.34 11.29 0.58
C LEU A 121 9.27 12.03 -0.39
N ALA A 122 9.97 11.32 -1.27
CA ALA A 122 10.82 11.88 -2.30
C ALA A 122 10.08 12.36 -3.56
N ALA A 123 8.86 11.90 -3.78
CA ALA A 123 8.06 12.24 -4.94
C ALA A 123 7.74 13.74 -5.02
N LYS A 124 7.74 14.28 -6.24
CA LYS A 124 7.61 15.72 -6.49
C LYS A 124 6.19 16.17 -6.76
N ASP A 125 5.36 15.28 -7.25
CA ASP A 125 3.97 15.59 -7.61
C ASP A 125 2.99 14.48 -7.20
N LYS A 126 1.71 14.82 -7.21
CA LYS A 126 0.61 13.97 -6.76
C LYS A 126 0.42 12.74 -7.64
N ASP A 127 0.63 12.87 -8.93
CA ASP A 127 0.45 11.77 -9.88
C ASP A 127 1.53 10.71 -9.68
N GLU A 128 2.75 11.14 -9.35
CA GLU A 128 3.85 10.25 -8.99
C GLU A 128 3.52 9.49 -7.68
N ILE A 129 3.05 10.20 -6.65
CA ILE A 129 2.63 9.60 -5.37
C ILE A 129 1.55 8.53 -5.59
N LEU A 130 0.50 8.85 -6.35
CA LEU A 130 -0.59 7.90 -6.60
C LEU A 130 -0.14 6.66 -7.38
N LYS A 131 0.79 6.80 -8.31
CA LYS A 131 1.36 5.65 -9.02
C LYS A 131 2.20 4.76 -8.13
N ILE A 132 2.96 5.35 -7.21
CA ILE A 132 3.70 4.58 -6.21
C ILE A 132 2.70 3.83 -5.32
N GLU A 133 1.63 4.48 -4.87
CA GLU A 133 0.62 3.86 -4.01
C GLU A 133 -0.11 2.70 -4.71
N GLU A 134 -0.37 2.77 -6.01
CA GLU A 134 -0.90 1.64 -6.79
C GLU A 134 0.00 0.40 -6.70
N VAL A 135 1.31 0.59 -6.74
CA VAL A 135 2.29 -0.51 -6.61
C VAL A 135 2.34 -1.02 -5.17
N VAL A 136 2.26 -0.14 -4.18
CA VAL A 136 2.18 -0.51 -2.76
C VAL A 136 1.01 -1.44 -2.50
N ILE A 137 -0.17 -1.08 -2.98
CA ILE A 137 -1.40 -1.86 -2.81
C ILE A 137 -1.29 -3.23 -3.48
N ALA A 138 -0.76 -3.28 -4.71
CA ALA A 138 -0.54 -4.55 -5.41
C ALA A 138 0.46 -5.45 -4.68
N SER A 139 1.55 -4.88 -4.14
CA SER A 139 2.55 -5.61 -3.35
C SER A 139 1.97 -6.13 -2.03
N TYR A 140 1.13 -5.34 -1.36
CA TYR A 140 0.43 -5.78 -0.15
C TYR A 140 -0.44 -7.00 -0.42
N ASP A 141 -1.26 -6.96 -1.46
CA ASP A 141 -2.14 -8.07 -1.83
C ASP A 141 -1.35 -9.35 -2.13
N GLU A 142 -0.23 -9.23 -2.83
CA GLU A 142 0.64 -10.37 -3.14
C GLU A 142 1.24 -10.98 -1.87
N ILE A 143 1.80 -10.17 -0.98
CA ILE A 143 2.47 -10.65 0.24
C ILE A 143 1.47 -11.25 1.22
N ILE A 144 0.32 -10.63 1.41
CA ILE A 144 -0.67 -11.09 2.40
C ILE A 144 -1.40 -12.33 1.90
N ASN A 145 -1.76 -12.40 0.62
CA ASN A 145 -2.48 -13.54 0.06
C ASN A 145 -1.57 -14.76 -0.17
N SER A 146 -0.29 -14.56 -0.49
CA SER A 146 0.66 -15.67 -0.64
C SER A 146 0.99 -16.37 0.68
N ASN A 147 0.85 -15.68 1.81
CA ASN A 147 1.08 -16.25 3.15
C ASN A 147 -0.19 -16.91 3.75
N SER A 148 -1.31 -16.92 3.01
CA SER A 148 -2.60 -17.53 3.43
C SER A 148 -2.79 -18.97 2.90
N LEU A 149 -1.81 -19.52 2.21
CA LEU A 149 -1.72 -20.92 1.73
C LEU A 149 -0.75 -21.71 2.59
#